data_c88029975bd86e04bf37014dfb769c5e
#
_entry.id   c88029975bd86e04bf37014dfb769c5e
#
_cell.length_a   1.000
_cell.length_b   1.000
_cell.length_c   1.000
_cell.angle_alpha   90.00
_cell.angle_beta   90.00
_cell.angle_gamma   90.00
#
_symmetry.space_group_name_H-M   'P 1'
#
loop_
_entity.id
_entity.type
_entity.pdbx_description
1 polymer ?
#
loop_
_entity_poly.entity_id
_entity_poly.type
_entity_poly.pdbx_seq_one_letter_code
_entity_poly.pdbx_strand_id
1 'polypeptide(L)'
;YHVNSSHHDSDVYSKGANLLNTLRQILNDDERWRQTLRGIGAAFYHQTVTTEQIETFMAEETGLELQSFFDQYLRTSQIPIFEYHTEEDNLIYRWGETLEGFNMPIDLKIDDESVRLTPTTSWQAYPLAHRMAPALEIDPNYYIEVKPFR
;
A
#
# COMPACT_ATOMS: atom_id res chain seq x y z
N TYR A 1 20.07 -32.19 -4.32
CA TYR A 1 19.89 -30.78 -4.63
C TYR A 1 19.81 -30.03 -3.31
N HIS A 2 20.94 -29.43 -2.86
CA HIS A 2 20.95 -28.49 -1.76
C HIS A 2 20.60 -27.10 -2.34
N VAL A 3 19.37 -26.67 -2.13
CA VAL A 3 19.01 -25.28 -2.35
C VAL A 3 19.46 -24.52 -1.10
N ASN A 4 20.36 -23.56 -1.29
CA ASN A 4 20.87 -22.70 -0.23
C ASN A 4 19.74 -21.72 0.16
N SER A 5 18.95 -22.07 1.18
CA SER A 5 17.69 -21.41 1.57
C SER A 5 17.88 -20.17 2.48
N SER A 6 19.11 -19.80 2.80
CA SER A 6 19.36 -18.80 3.85
C SER A 6 19.12 -17.33 3.50
N HIS A 7 18.97 -17.00 2.22
CA HIS A 7 18.62 -15.63 1.78
C HIS A 7 17.14 -15.45 1.38
N HIS A 8 16.43 -16.53 1.09
CA HIS A 8 15.05 -16.47 0.62
C HIS A 8 14.04 -16.31 1.77
N ASP A 9 14.33 -16.85 2.93
CA ASP A 9 13.41 -16.82 4.08
C ASP A 9 13.28 -15.41 4.69
N SER A 10 14.37 -14.64 4.77
CA SER A 10 14.32 -13.28 5.33
C SER A 10 13.50 -12.32 4.46
N ASP A 11 13.55 -12.45 3.14
CA ASP A 11 12.79 -11.61 2.20
C ASP A 11 11.28 -11.87 2.28
N VAL A 12 10.87 -13.12 2.45
CA VAL A 12 9.46 -13.49 2.58
C VAL A 12 8.85 -12.90 3.85
N TYR A 13 9.55 -13.00 4.99
CA TYR A 13 9.09 -12.42 6.26
C TYR A 13 9.05 -10.90 6.20
N SER A 14 10.07 -10.26 5.64
CA SER A 14 10.13 -8.80 5.50
C SER A 14 9.04 -8.28 4.57
N LYS A 15 8.82 -8.93 3.43
CA LYS A 15 7.75 -8.56 2.49
C LYS A 15 6.37 -8.71 3.13
N GLY A 16 6.13 -9.82 3.83
CA GLY A 16 4.86 -10.06 4.52
C GLY A 16 4.58 -9.03 5.61
N ALA A 17 5.57 -8.71 6.44
CA ALA A 17 5.45 -7.70 7.48
C ALA A 17 5.16 -6.31 6.89
N ASN A 18 5.87 -5.92 5.83
CA ASN A 18 5.67 -4.64 5.16
C ASN A 18 4.29 -4.53 4.51
N LEU A 19 3.80 -5.62 3.89
CA LEU A 19 2.45 -5.69 3.33
C LEU A 19 1.39 -5.48 4.41
N LEU A 20 1.50 -6.20 5.53
CA LEU A 20 0.54 -6.07 6.63
C LEU A 20 0.59 -4.67 7.27
N ASN A 21 1.77 -4.09 7.41
CA ASN A 21 1.91 -2.72 7.89
C ASN A 21 1.26 -1.71 6.93
N THR A 22 1.45 -1.88 5.63
CA THR A 22 0.79 -1.05 4.61
C THR A 22 -0.73 -1.17 4.69
N LEU A 23 -1.29 -2.37 4.83
CA LEU A 23 -2.73 -2.58 5.03
C LEU A 23 -3.26 -1.87 6.27
N ARG A 24 -2.51 -1.93 7.37
CA ARG A 24 -2.87 -1.22 8.60
C ARG A 24 -2.93 0.30 8.37
N GLN A 25 -1.98 0.86 7.60
CA GLN A 25 -1.98 2.28 7.25
C GLN A 25 -3.18 2.64 6.35
N ILE A 26 -3.49 1.81 5.36
CA ILE A 26 -4.66 2.01 4.49
C ILE A 26 -5.95 2.03 5.31
N LEU A 27 -6.11 1.08 6.24
CA LEU A 27 -7.29 0.97 7.10
C LEU A 27 -7.41 2.17 8.04
N ASN A 28 -6.29 2.67 8.56
CA ASN A 28 -6.20 3.81 9.49
C ASN A 28 -7.14 3.68 10.71
N ASP A 29 -7.33 2.47 11.20
CA ASP A 29 -8.14 2.11 12.36
C ASP A 29 -7.50 0.92 13.09
N ASP A 30 -6.72 1.20 14.13
CA ASP A 30 -5.97 0.20 14.87
C ASP A 30 -6.84 -0.81 15.61
N GLU A 31 -8.01 -0.40 16.07
CA GLU A 31 -8.91 -1.33 16.77
C GLU A 31 -9.55 -2.29 15.78
N ARG A 32 -10.00 -1.81 14.64
CA ARG A 32 -10.53 -2.65 13.57
C ARG A 32 -9.45 -3.58 13.01
N TRP A 33 -8.21 -3.09 12.89
CA TRP A 33 -7.07 -3.91 12.50
C TRP A 33 -6.84 -5.08 13.46
N ARG A 34 -6.83 -4.82 14.79
CA ARG A 34 -6.70 -5.87 15.79
C ARG A 34 -7.85 -6.87 15.75
N GLN A 35 -9.08 -6.39 15.54
CA GLN A 35 -10.26 -7.24 15.40
C GLN A 35 -10.14 -8.15 14.15
N THR A 36 -9.70 -7.61 13.01
CA THR A 36 -9.45 -8.38 11.79
C THR A 36 -8.44 -9.49 12.03
N LEU A 37 -7.29 -9.18 12.64
CA LEU A 37 -6.26 -10.19 12.93
C LEU A 37 -6.75 -11.28 13.91
N ARG A 38 -7.48 -10.91 14.95
CA ARG A 38 -8.10 -11.89 15.87
C ARG A 38 -9.16 -12.73 15.18
N GLY A 39 -9.93 -12.12 14.29
CA GLY A 39 -10.95 -12.78 13.48
C GLY A 39 -10.36 -13.86 12.57
N ILE A 40 -9.23 -13.62 11.94
CA ILE A 40 -8.50 -14.63 11.16
C ILE A 40 -8.17 -15.84 12.03
N GLY A 41 -7.61 -15.61 13.22
CA GLY A 41 -7.27 -16.69 14.16
C GLY A 41 -8.49 -17.49 14.62
N ALA A 42 -9.63 -16.83 14.82
CA ALA A 42 -10.87 -17.49 15.26
C ALA A 42 -11.57 -18.24 14.12
N ALA A 43 -11.67 -17.62 12.93
CA ALA A 43 -12.36 -18.19 11.78
C ALA A 43 -11.66 -19.40 11.19
N PHE A 44 -10.32 -19.42 11.22
CA PHE A 44 -9.50 -20.45 10.59
C PHE A 44 -8.74 -21.34 11.57
N TYR A 45 -9.18 -21.36 12.83
CA TYR A 45 -8.56 -22.18 13.87
C TYR A 45 -8.55 -23.67 13.49
N HIS A 46 -7.37 -24.29 13.54
CA HIS A 46 -7.13 -25.69 13.17
C HIS A 46 -7.61 -26.10 11.77
N GLN A 47 -7.64 -25.16 10.82
CA GLN A 47 -8.04 -25.43 9.44
C GLN A 47 -6.86 -25.22 8.47
N THR A 48 -6.86 -25.93 7.38
CA THR A 48 -6.04 -25.60 6.22
C THR A 48 -6.78 -24.54 5.41
N VAL A 49 -6.13 -23.42 5.15
CA VAL A 49 -6.72 -22.29 4.43
C VAL A 49 -5.94 -21.96 3.19
N THR A 50 -6.62 -21.41 2.19
CA THR A 50 -6.00 -20.84 1.00
C THR A 50 -5.72 -19.35 1.21
N THR A 51 -4.78 -18.79 0.45
CA THR A 51 -4.50 -17.35 0.44
C THR A 51 -5.77 -16.55 0.12
N GLU A 52 -6.54 -16.99 -0.88
CA GLU A 52 -7.79 -16.36 -1.30
C GLU A 52 -8.83 -16.27 -0.18
N GLN A 53 -8.93 -17.30 0.67
CA GLN A 53 -9.84 -17.26 1.83
C GLN A 53 -9.43 -16.19 2.84
N ILE A 54 -8.13 -16.01 3.07
CA ILE A 54 -7.61 -14.95 3.95
C ILE A 54 -7.83 -13.57 3.34
N GLU A 55 -7.55 -13.41 2.04
CA GLU A 55 -7.77 -12.15 1.31
C GLU A 55 -9.24 -11.72 1.38
N THR A 56 -10.16 -12.64 1.09
CA THR A 56 -11.61 -12.40 1.16
C THR A 56 -12.04 -12.00 2.57
N PHE A 57 -11.60 -12.76 3.58
CA PHE A 57 -11.89 -12.45 4.97
C PHE A 57 -11.40 -11.05 5.36
N MET A 58 -10.18 -10.69 4.98
CA MET A 58 -9.64 -9.36 5.29
C MET A 58 -10.40 -8.24 4.59
N ALA A 59 -10.80 -8.43 3.34
CA ALA A 59 -11.61 -7.47 2.60
C ALA A 59 -12.99 -7.26 3.26
N GLU A 60 -13.67 -8.33 3.65
CA GLU A 60 -14.97 -8.29 4.34
C GLU A 60 -14.88 -7.60 5.71
N GLU A 61 -13.91 -7.99 6.54
CA GLU A 61 -13.74 -7.44 7.89
C GLU A 61 -13.32 -5.96 7.87
N THR A 62 -12.50 -5.55 6.91
CA THR A 62 -12.05 -4.17 6.78
C THR A 62 -13.02 -3.29 5.99
N GLY A 63 -13.85 -3.90 5.14
CA GLY A 63 -14.74 -3.19 4.22
C GLY A 63 -13.98 -2.47 3.10
N LEU A 64 -12.72 -2.85 2.84
CA LEU A 64 -11.88 -2.26 1.81
C LEU A 64 -11.86 -3.14 0.55
N GLU A 65 -11.78 -2.50 -0.61
CA GLU A 65 -11.50 -3.16 -1.88
C GLU A 65 -10.00 -3.50 -1.94
N LEU A 66 -9.65 -4.74 -1.60
CA LEU A 66 -8.25 -5.19 -1.48
C LEU A 66 -7.76 -6.06 -2.62
N GLN A 67 -8.58 -6.35 -3.64
CA GLN A 67 -8.20 -7.25 -4.73
C GLN A 67 -6.96 -6.74 -5.48
N SER A 68 -6.99 -5.49 -5.94
CA SER A 68 -5.85 -4.90 -6.66
C SER A 68 -4.58 -4.80 -5.80
N PHE A 69 -4.75 -4.58 -4.50
CA PHE A 69 -3.65 -4.58 -3.54
C PHE A 69 -2.98 -5.95 -3.42
N PHE A 70 -3.75 -7.00 -3.20
CA PHE A 70 -3.22 -8.36 -3.10
C PHE A 70 -2.65 -8.86 -4.42
N ASP A 71 -3.28 -8.54 -5.54
CA ASP A 71 -2.76 -8.90 -6.87
C ASP A 71 -1.39 -8.27 -7.10
N GLN A 72 -1.22 -7.00 -6.75
CA GLN A 72 0.07 -6.31 -6.88
C GLN A 72 1.15 -6.91 -5.98
N TYR A 73 0.88 -7.04 -4.68
CA TYR A 73 1.90 -7.41 -3.70
C TYR A 73 2.18 -8.91 -3.60
N LEU A 74 1.20 -9.76 -3.86
CA LEU A 74 1.34 -11.22 -3.72
C LEU A 74 1.61 -11.92 -5.06
N ARG A 75 1.13 -11.37 -6.18
CA ARG A 75 1.19 -12.01 -7.49
C ARG A 75 2.21 -11.40 -8.44
N THR A 76 2.85 -10.31 -8.03
CA THR A 76 3.97 -9.69 -8.75
C THR A 76 5.19 -9.53 -7.84
N SER A 77 6.37 -9.35 -8.45
CA SER A 77 7.59 -8.96 -7.75
C SER A 77 7.83 -7.45 -7.74
N GLN A 78 6.99 -6.68 -8.43
CA GLN A 78 7.13 -5.24 -8.57
C GLN A 78 6.59 -4.52 -7.35
N ILE A 79 7.38 -3.59 -6.82
CA ILE A 79 6.98 -2.67 -5.76
C ILE A 79 6.34 -1.45 -6.42
N PRO A 80 5.15 -1.00 -5.98
CA PRO A 80 4.53 0.21 -6.50
C PRO A 80 5.45 1.42 -6.35
N ILE A 81 5.52 2.24 -7.39
CA ILE A 81 6.29 3.49 -7.39
C ILE A 81 5.32 4.66 -7.33
N PHE A 82 5.40 5.47 -6.29
CA PHE A 82 4.69 6.74 -6.26
C PHE A 82 5.49 7.77 -7.07
N GLU A 83 5.00 8.04 -8.27
CA GLU A 83 5.59 9.04 -9.17
C GLU A 83 4.87 10.37 -9.01
N TYR A 84 5.63 11.45 -8.85
CA TYR A 84 5.07 12.78 -8.70
C TYR A 84 5.99 13.87 -9.23
N HIS A 85 5.40 15.00 -9.59
CA HIS A 85 6.09 16.27 -9.83
C HIS A 85 5.15 17.44 -9.51
N THR A 86 5.71 18.61 -9.43
CA THR A 86 4.92 19.85 -9.27
C THR A 86 4.88 20.59 -10.60
N GLU A 87 3.68 20.95 -11.02
CA GLU A 87 3.45 21.74 -12.23
C GLU A 87 2.49 22.88 -11.89
N GLU A 88 2.95 24.12 -12.11
CA GLU A 88 2.22 25.32 -11.69
C GLU A 88 1.83 25.24 -10.20
N ASP A 89 0.54 25.32 -9.90
CA ASP A 89 -0.02 25.22 -8.56
C ASP A 89 -0.56 23.82 -8.22
N ASN A 90 -0.10 22.77 -8.90
CA ASN A 90 -0.59 21.41 -8.70
C ASN A 90 0.55 20.43 -8.39
N LEU A 91 0.22 19.46 -7.53
CA LEU A 91 0.95 18.22 -7.40
C LEU A 91 0.38 17.23 -8.42
N ILE A 92 1.18 16.84 -9.39
CA ILE A 92 0.83 15.83 -10.38
C ILE A 92 1.39 14.50 -9.93
N TYR A 93 0.57 13.45 -9.88
CA TYR A 93 0.97 12.18 -9.29
C TYR A 93 0.27 10.98 -9.93
N ARG A 94 0.88 9.80 -9.79
CA ARG A 94 0.28 8.52 -10.18
C ARG A 94 0.99 7.34 -9.50
N TRP A 95 0.43 6.14 -9.66
CA TRP A 95 1.16 4.89 -9.46
C TRP A 95 1.89 4.47 -10.74
N GLY A 96 3.20 4.23 -10.64
CA GLY A 96 4.03 3.57 -11.64
C GLY A 96 4.37 2.14 -11.22
N GLU A 97 4.80 1.31 -12.18
CA GLU A 97 5.19 -0.11 -11.98
C GLU A 97 4.11 -0.95 -11.27
N THR A 98 2.83 -0.68 -11.59
CA THR A 98 1.69 -1.38 -10.99
C THR A 98 0.79 -2.02 -12.03
N LEU A 99 0.03 -3.02 -11.60
CA LEU A 99 -1.02 -3.62 -12.39
C LEU A 99 -2.10 -2.59 -12.72
N GLU A 100 -2.78 -2.78 -13.84
CA GLU A 100 -3.93 -1.97 -14.21
C GLU A 100 -5.03 -2.07 -13.13
N GLY A 101 -5.63 -0.95 -12.79
CA GLY A 101 -6.65 -0.88 -11.74
C GLY A 101 -6.10 -0.75 -10.31
N PHE A 102 -4.77 -0.74 -10.12
CA PHE A 102 -4.19 -0.49 -8.79
C PHE A 102 -4.51 0.94 -8.34
N ASN A 103 -5.08 1.07 -7.14
CA ASN A 103 -5.61 2.32 -6.61
C ASN A 103 -5.38 2.47 -5.10
N MET A 104 -4.31 1.90 -4.58
CA MET A 104 -3.98 1.98 -3.17
C MET A 104 -3.91 3.44 -2.70
N PRO A 105 -4.64 3.82 -1.62
CA PRO A 105 -4.49 5.15 -1.03
C PRO A 105 -3.12 5.31 -0.39
N ILE A 106 -2.65 6.56 -0.33
CA ILE A 106 -1.38 6.92 0.29
C ILE A 106 -1.54 8.19 1.11
N ASP A 107 -0.92 8.21 2.28
CA ASP A 107 -0.86 9.36 3.15
C ASP A 107 0.46 10.11 2.95
N LEU A 108 0.37 11.41 2.85
CA LEU A 108 1.52 12.30 2.76
C LEU A 108 1.25 13.61 3.48
N LYS A 109 2.31 14.35 3.76
CA LYS A 109 2.21 15.72 4.23
C LYS A 109 2.66 16.67 3.13
N ILE A 110 1.91 17.73 2.97
CA ILE A 110 2.25 18.89 2.12
C ILE A 110 2.48 20.05 3.07
N ASP A 111 3.74 20.43 3.26
CA ASP A 111 4.20 21.22 4.38
C ASP A 111 3.84 20.50 5.71
N ASP A 112 2.97 21.05 6.53
CA ASP A 112 2.52 20.40 7.77
C ASP A 112 1.10 19.82 7.68
N GLU A 113 0.45 19.88 6.51
CA GLU A 113 -0.90 19.40 6.30
C GLU A 113 -0.92 17.94 5.85
N SER A 114 -1.60 17.08 6.61
CA SER A 114 -1.78 15.68 6.25
C SER A 114 -2.85 15.53 5.17
N VAL A 115 -2.50 14.86 4.07
CA VAL A 115 -3.37 14.64 2.93
C VAL A 115 -3.37 13.15 2.59
N ARG A 116 -4.56 12.60 2.34
CA ARG A 116 -4.71 11.25 1.76
C ARG A 116 -5.06 11.38 0.29
N LEU A 117 -4.24 10.78 -0.57
CA LEU A 117 -4.50 10.68 -2.00
C LEU A 117 -4.90 9.24 -2.35
N THR A 118 -5.64 9.09 -3.44
CA THR A 118 -5.93 7.78 -4.05
C THR A 118 -5.41 7.78 -5.49
N PRO A 119 -4.10 7.56 -5.68
CA PRO A 119 -3.52 7.54 -7.00
C PRO A 119 -4.04 6.35 -7.82
N THR A 120 -4.08 6.53 -9.12
CA THR A 120 -4.30 5.47 -10.10
C THR A 120 -3.08 5.35 -11.01
N THR A 121 -3.12 4.49 -12.01
CA THR A 121 -2.07 4.38 -13.03
C THR A 121 -2.02 5.57 -13.99
N SER A 122 -3.05 6.41 -13.99
CA SER A 122 -3.13 7.64 -14.78
C SER A 122 -2.69 8.85 -13.97
N TRP A 123 -2.11 9.84 -14.62
CA TRP A 123 -1.74 11.10 -13.98
C TRP A 123 -2.96 11.85 -13.45
N GLN A 124 -2.86 12.28 -12.21
CA GLN A 124 -3.88 13.04 -11.48
C GLN A 124 -3.26 14.31 -10.92
N ALA A 125 -4.10 15.29 -10.63
CA ALA A 125 -3.67 16.57 -10.10
C ALA A 125 -4.32 16.84 -8.73
N TYR A 126 -3.51 17.33 -7.78
CA TYR A 126 -3.97 17.84 -6.49
C TYR A 126 -3.56 19.31 -6.36
N PRO A 127 -4.50 20.24 -6.11
CA PRO A 127 -4.21 21.67 -6.04
C PRO A 127 -3.37 22.02 -4.79
N LEU A 128 -2.28 22.75 -4.98
CA LEU A 128 -1.36 23.16 -3.93
C LEU A 128 -1.70 24.54 -3.32
N ALA A 129 -2.78 25.16 -3.73
CA ALA A 129 -3.26 26.45 -3.20
C ALA A 129 -2.18 27.55 -3.15
N HIS A 130 -1.47 27.74 -4.27
CA HIS A 130 -0.38 28.72 -4.45
C HIS A 130 0.82 28.55 -3.51
N ARG A 131 1.07 27.35 -3.01
CA ARG A 131 2.27 27.02 -2.22
C ARG A 131 3.49 26.98 -3.15
N MET A 132 4.42 27.88 -2.95
CA MET A 132 5.68 27.88 -3.71
C MET A 132 6.62 26.81 -3.15
N ALA A 133 6.95 25.80 -3.98
CA ALA A 133 7.84 24.69 -3.65
C ALA A 133 7.52 24.01 -2.30
N PRO A 134 6.32 23.41 -2.13
CA PRO A 134 5.90 22.78 -0.88
C PRO A 134 6.83 21.63 -0.51
N ALA A 135 7.08 21.47 0.79
CA ALA A 135 7.75 20.27 1.29
C ALA A 135 6.79 19.09 1.25
N LEU A 136 7.17 18.03 0.53
CA LEU A 136 6.40 16.79 0.43
C LEU A 136 7.07 15.71 1.28
N GLU A 137 6.36 15.18 2.24
CA GLU A 137 6.79 14.07 3.08
C GLU A 137 5.81 12.90 2.91
N ILE A 138 6.30 11.83 2.30
CA ILE A 138 5.53 10.60 2.11
C ILE A 138 5.63 9.76 3.38
N ASP A 139 4.51 9.19 3.85
CA ASP A 139 4.51 8.33 5.03
C ASP A 139 5.40 7.08 4.77
N PRO A 140 6.47 6.88 5.56
CA PRO A 140 7.42 5.78 5.37
C PRO A 140 6.85 4.40 5.71
N ASN A 141 5.64 4.32 6.27
CA ASN A 141 5.00 3.05 6.63
C ASN A 141 4.36 2.31 5.45
N TYR A 142 4.31 2.94 4.28
CA TYR A 142 3.87 2.27 3.06
C TYR A 142 5.04 1.54 2.39
N TYR A 143 4.81 0.30 1.97
CA TYR A 143 5.79 -0.50 1.23
C TYR A 143 5.76 -0.12 -0.26
N ILE A 144 6.40 0.98 -0.58
CA ILE A 144 6.46 1.59 -1.91
C ILE A 144 7.84 2.16 -2.19
N GLU A 145 8.10 2.46 -3.45
CA GLU A 145 9.17 3.37 -3.85
C GLU A 145 8.59 4.75 -4.15
N VAL A 146 9.41 5.78 -3.97
CA VAL A 146 9.04 7.17 -4.27
C VAL A 146 9.98 7.72 -5.32
N LYS A 147 9.41 8.24 -6.40
CA LYS A 147 10.20 8.78 -7.53
C LYS A 147 9.69 10.16 -7.92
N PRO A 148 10.45 11.22 -7.59
CA PRO A 148 10.16 12.53 -8.16
C PRO A 148 10.42 12.50 -9.66
N PHE A 149 9.44 12.91 -10.43
CA PHE A 149 9.53 13.02 -11.89
C PHE A 149 9.93 14.45 -12.25
N ARG A 150 10.92 14.61 -13.13
CA ARG A 150 11.37 15.94 -13.58
C ARG A 150 10.80 16.25 -14.95
#